data_6639e2e7e86584c94a1dd54299f6f912
#
_entry.id   6639e2e7e86584c94a1dd54299f6f912
#
_cell.length_a   1.000
_cell.length_b   1.000
_cell.length_c   1.000
_cell.angle_alpha   90.00
_cell.angle_beta   90.00
_cell.angle_gamma   90.00
#
_symmetry.space_group_name_H-M   'P 1'
#
loop_
_entity.id
_entity.type
_entity.pdbx_description
1 polymer ?
#
loop_
_entity_poly.entity_id
_entity_poly.type
_entity_poly.pdbx_seq_one_letter_code
_entity_poly.pdbx_strand_id
1 'polypeptide(L)'
;MKSYTCPSCGAELICDETTAATSCPYCGNTTIVPGQLSGMQKPDYIIPFKLSKEDAIAALKNHYKKKPLLPKIFSAQNHIEEIQGVYVPFWLFNGSADADIRYNCTRSMTHREGDYDVTDTQHFMVRRAGTVKFEKIPVDASSKMPDENMDSIEPFDYKELKAFSNAYLPGFLADKYDVSVDDCAPRADARCKSSCESALRSSVTGYSTCVPEEENIHIRRGKVQYAMLPVWMLHT
;
A
#
# COMPACT_ATOMS: atom_id res chain seq x y z
N MET A 1 2.98 -0.22 27.34
CA MET A 1 1.60 0.26 27.58
C MET A 1 1.63 1.49 28.44
N LYS A 2 0.85 2.51 28.13
CA LYS A 2 0.72 3.75 28.90
C LYS A 2 -0.73 3.98 29.28
N SER A 3 -0.94 4.57 30.46
CA SER A 3 -2.28 4.91 30.97
C SER A 3 -2.63 6.36 30.63
N TYR A 4 -3.87 6.60 30.21
CA TYR A 4 -4.42 7.91 29.86
C TYR A 4 -5.83 8.03 30.43
N THR A 5 -6.24 9.26 30.75
CA THR A 5 -7.59 9.53 31.25
C THR A 5 -8.47 9.97 30.08
N CYS A 6 -9.62 9.34 29.89
CA CYS A 6 -10.61 9.75 28.91
C CYS A 6 -11.15 11.16 29.24
N PRO A 7 -11.04 12.13 28.33
CA PRO A 7 -11.49 13.50 28.60
C PRO A 7 -13.01 13.63 28.72
N SER A 8 -13.78 12.64 28.25
CA SER A 8 -15.25 12.68 28.25
C SER A 8 -15.86 12.05 29.48
N CYS A 9 -15.32 10.92 29.97
CA CYS A 9 -15.93 10.20 31.11
C CYS A 9 -14.98 10.00 32.30
N GLY A 10 -13.71 10.41 32.20
CA GLY A 10 -12.72 10.28 33.25
C GLY A 10 -12.16 8.85 33.45
N ALA A 11 -12.59 7.88 32.63
CA ALA A 11 -12.10 6.51 32.73
C ALA A 11 -10.63 6.40 32.36
N GLU A 12 -9.92 5.49 32.99
CA GLU A 12 -8.53 5.19 32.68
C GLU A 12 -8.45 4.28 31.43
N LEU A 13 -7.67 4.70 30.44
CA LEU A 13 -7.44 4.00 29.18
C LEU A 13 -6.01 3.48 29.15
N ILE A 14 -5.84 2.21 28.88
CA ILE A 14 -4.53 1.61 28.66
C ILE A 14 -4.33 1.45 27.15
N CYS A 15 -3.32 2.14 26.61
CA CYS A 15 -3.02 2.15 25.19
C CYS A 15 -1.58 1.69 24.92
N ASP A 16 -1.36 1.17 23.73
CA ASP A 16 -0.01 0.90 23.25
C ASP A 16 0.78 2.20 23.02
N GLU A 17 2.10 2.08 22.97
CA GLU A 17 2.97 3.23 22.73
C GLU A 17 2.81 3.84 21.33
N THR A 18 2.26 3.08 20.40
CA THR A 18 2.02 3.51 19.01
C THR A 18 0.62 4.07 18.78
N THR A 19 -0.32 3.91 19.71
CA THR A 19 -1.71 4.40 19.56
C THR A 19 -1.78 5.92 19.67
N ALA A 20 -2.15 6.61 18.59
CA ALA A 20 -2.31 8.06 18.53
C ALA A 20 -3.76 8.52 18.78
N ALA A 21 -4.74 7.72 18.39
CA ALA A 21 -6.16 7.93 18.70
C ALA A 21 -6.85 6.59 18.95
N THR A 22 -7.78 6.55 19.92
CA THR A 22 -8.52 5.34 20.30
C THR A 22 -9.95 5.67 20.73
N SER A 23 -10.82 4.65 20.75
CA SER A 23 -12.16 4.76 21.30
C SER A 23 -12.18 4.33 22.75
N CYS A 24 -12.83 5.13 23.60
CA CYS A 24 -12.99 4.78 25.00
C CYS A 24 -13.95 3.58 25.16
N PRO A 25 -13.54 2.45 25.77
CA PRO A 25 -14.40 1.29 25.93
C PRO A 25 -15.59 1.52 26.88
N TYR A 26 -15.56 2.59 27.68
CA TYR A 26 -16.61 2.90 28.65
C TYR A 26 -17.70 3.82 28.10
N CYS A 27 -17.32 4.84 27.34
CA CYS A 27 -18.30 5.82 26.81
C CYS A 27 -18.38 5.85 25.28
N GLY A 28 -17.58 5.04 24.58
CA GLY A 28 -17.54 4.96 23.12
C GLY A 28 -16.93 6.20 22.43
N ASN A 29 -16.55 7.23 23.19
CA ASN A 29 -16.02 8.47 22.61
C ASN A 29 -14.59 8.26 22.10
N THR A 30 -14.32 8.68 20.86
CA THR A 30 -12.99 8.64 20.28
C THR A 30 -12.16 9.79 20.83
N THR A 31 -10.99 9.47 21.34
CA THR A 31 -10.09 10.45 21.93
C THR A 31 -8.70 10.37 21.32
N ILE A 32 -8.09 11.53 21.14
CA ILE A 32 -6.67 11.64 20.79
C ILE A 32 -5.86 11.41 22.06
N VAL A 33 -4.90 10.51 22.02
CA VAL A 33 -4.03 10.21 23.16
C VAL A 33 -3.00 11.33 23.30
N PRO A 34 -3.04 12.14 24.38
CA PRO A 34 -2.15 13.28 24.55
C PRO A 34 -0.68 12.85 24.58
N GLY A 35 0.18 13.61 23.90
CA GLY A 35 1.63 13.41 23.96
C GLY A 35 2.17 12.27 23.07
N GLN A 36 1.32 11.45 22.47
CA GLN A 36 1.80 10.34 21.60
C GLN A 36 2.40 10.82 20.30
N LEU A 37 1.97 11.97 19.78
CA LEU A 37 2.57 12.60 18.60
C LEU A 37 3.68 13.59 18.97
N SER A 38 3.98 13.80 20.28
CA SER A 38 5.09 14.64 20.71
C SER A 38 6.38 13.84 20.78
N GLY A 39 7.47 14.41 20.27
CA GLY A 39 8.80 13.79 20.25
C GLY A 39 9.07 12.86 19.08
N MET A 40 8.13 12.66 18.16
CA MET A 40 8.28 11.95 16.90
C MET A 40 8.02 12.87 15.70
N GLN A 41 8.40 12.42 14.52
CA GLN A 41 8.09 13.15 13.29
C GLN A 41 6.56 13.23 13.13
N LYS A 42 6.04 14.46 13.04
CA LYS A 42 4.64 14.70 12.74
C LYS A 42 4.34 14.29 11.31
N PRO A 43 3.15 13.68 11.02
CA PRO A 43 2.76 13.43 9.65
C PRO A 43 2.78 14.72 8.81
N ASP A 44 3.29 14.62 7.57
CA ASP A 44 3.21 15.69 6.58
C ASP A 44 1.79 15.76 6.02
N TYR A 45 1.18 14.60 5.77
CA TYR A 45 -0.09 14.48 5.06
C TYR A 45 -1.05 13.50 5.71
N ILE A 46 -2.31 13.65 5.32
CA ILE A 46 -3.40 12.73 5.62
C ILE A 46 -4.35 12.65 4.43
N ILE A 47 -4.89 11.47 4.15
CA ILE A 47 -6.08 11.32 3.30
C ILE A 47 -7.28 11.15 4.24
N PRO A 48 -8.22 12.11 4.30
CA PRO A 48 -9.40 12.00 5.15
C PRO A 48 -10.31 10.84 4.73
N PHE A 49 -10.95 10.17 5.69
CA PHE A 49 -12.04 9.24 5.39
C PHE A 49 -13.15 9.96 4.64
N LYS A 50 -13.63 9.35 3.55
CA LYS A 50 -14.76 9.83 2.73
C LYS A 50 -16.02 9.01 2.96
N LEU A 51 -15.84 7.72 3.17
CA LEU A 51 -16.95 6.79 3.39
C LEU A 51 -17.33 6.79 4.87
N SER A 52 -18.61 6.78 5.14
CA SER A 52 -19.12 6.46 6.47
C SER A 52 -18.90 4.98 6.80
N LYS A 53 -19.07 4.61 8.07
CA LYS A 53 -19.01 3.20 8.48
C LYS A 53 -20.09 2.37 7.76
N GLU A 54 -21.27 2.93 7.58
CA GLU A 54 -22.41 2.30 6.90
C GLU A 54 -22.09 2.05 5.41
N ASP A 55 -21.46 3.01 4.74
CA ASP A 55 -21.03 2.86 3.34
C ASP A 55 -19.95 1.80 3.20
N ALA A 56 -18.98 1.75 4.13
CA ALA A 56 -17.95 0.73 4.15
C ALA A 56 -18.54 -0.68 4.35
N ILE A 57 -19.51 -0.82 5.28
CA ILE A 57 -20.26 -2.06 5.50
C ILE A 57 -21.02 -2.46 4.22
N ALA A 58 -21.68 -1.52 3.56
CA ALA A 58 -22.42 -1.78 2.32
C ALA A 58 -21.48 -2.25 1.19
N ALA A 59 -20.34 -1.60 1.04
CA ALA A 59 -19.32 -1.98 0.06
C ALA A 59 -18.77 -3.40 0.33
N LEU A 60 -18.46 -3.73 1.58
CA LEU A 60 -17.99 -5.05 1.98
C LEU A 60 -19.04 -6.14 1.72
N LYS A 61 -20.30 -5.90 2.11
CA LYS A 61 -21.41 -6.82 1.81
C LYS A 61 -21.57 -7.05 0.30
N ASN A 62 -21.44 -6.02 -0.52
CA ASN A 62 -21.52 -6.14 -1.97
C ASN A 62 -20.32 -6.92 -2.55
N HIS A 63 -19.13 -6.75 -2.00
CA HIS A 63 -17.95 -7.53 -2.38
C HIS A 63 -18.15 -9.02 -2.08
N TYR A 64 -18.70 -9.36 -0.89
CA TYR A 64 -18.96 -10.75 -0.49
C TYR A 64 -20.03 -11.44 -1.33
N LYS A 65 -21.05 -10.73 -1.79
CA LYS A 65 -22.08 -11.29 -2.70
C LYS A 65 -21.53 -11.89 -3.98
N LYS A 66 -20.35 -11.40 -4.43
CA LYS A 66 -19.67 -11.89 -5.63
C LYS A 66 -18.77 -13.10 -5.37
N LYS A 67 -18.69 -13.60 -4.13
CA LYS A 67 -17.81 -14.70 -3.72
C LYS A 67 -18.64 -15.87 -3.15
N PRO A 68 -19.19 -16.77 -3.99
CA PRO A 68 -20.11 -17.82 -3.54
C PRO A 68 -19.46 -18.85 -2.62
N LEU A 69 -18.14 -19.00 -2.63
CA LEU A 69 -17.38 -19.94 -1.80
C LEU A 69 -16.89 -19.33 -0.47
N LEU A 70 -17.28 -18.08 -0.16
CA LEU A 70 -16.88 -17.44 1.09
C LEU A 70 -17.58 -18.15 2.28
N PRO A 71 -16.87 -18.56 3.34
CA PRO A 71 -17.48 -19.10 4.54
C PRO A 71 -18.50 -18.13 5.15
N LYS A 72 -19.63 -18.66 5.64
CA LYS A 72 -20.74 -17.86 6.19
C LYS A 72 -20.34 -16.96 7.37
N ILE A 73 -19.31 -17.33 8.11
CA ILE A 73 -18.82 -16.56 9.25
C ILE A 73 -18.39 -15.16 8.84
N PHE A 74 -17.78 -14.98 7.65
CA PHE A 74 -17.34 -13.67 7.14
C PHE A 74 -18.51 -12.78 6.70
N SER A 75 -19.68 -13.38 6.40
CA SER A 75 -20.88 -12.65 6.00
C SER A 75 -21.85 -12.43 7.15
N ALA A 76 -21.54 -12.95 8.37
CA ALA A 76 -22.37 -12.76 9.54
C ALA A 76 -22.47 -11.26 9.90
N GLN A 77 -23.68 -10.78 10.16
CA GLN A 77 -23.95 -9.36 10.36
C GLN A 77 -23.17 -8.79 11.55
N ASN A 78 -23.11 -9.51 12.66
CA ASN A 78 -22.40 -9.07 13.87
C ASN A 78 -20.90 -8.86 13.60
N HIS A 79 -20.29 -9.75 12.79
CA HIS A 79 -18.89 -9.64 12.44
C HIS A 79 -18.61 -8.43 11.53
N ILE A 80 -19.46 -8.19 10.53
CA ILE A 80 -19.31 -7.04 9.61
C ILE A 80 -19.51 -5.69 10.35
N GLU A 81 -20.31 -5.65 11.40
CA GLU A 81 -20.53 -4.43 12.20
C GLU A 81 -19.32 -4.04 13.06
N GLU A 82 -18.37 -4.95 13.26
CA GLU A 82 -17.11 -4.70 13.98
C GLU A 82 -16.08 -3.93 13.14
N ILE A 83 -16.38 -3.62 11.88
CA ILE A 83 -15.49 -2.83 11.03
C ILE A 83 -15.13 -1.49 11.67
N GLN A 84 -13.84 -1.16 11.66
CA GLN A 84 -13.29 0.05 12.26
C GLN A 84 -12.47 0.82 11.23
N GLY A 85 -12.60 2.13 11.22
CA GLY A 85 -11.75 3.01 10.45
C GLY A 85 -10.46 3.30 11.21
N VAL A 86 -9.33 3.03 10.59
CA VAL A 86 -8.00 3.22 11.17
C VAL A 86 -7.16 4.09 10.24
N TYR A 87 -6.52 5.11 10.78
CA TYR A 87 -5.45 5.82 10.09
C TYR A 87 -4.15 5.05 10.31
N VAL A 88 -3.64 4.47 9.23
CA VAL A 88 -2.39 3.71 9.21
C VAL A 88 -1.24 4.61 8.77
N PRO A 89 -0.07 4.55 9.44
CA PRO A 89 1.10 5.32 9.05
C PRO A 89 1.75 4.72 7.80
N PHE A 90 2.13 5.58 6.86
CA PHE A 90 2.84 5.22 5.64
C PHE A 90 4.00 6.16 5.37
N TRP A 91 5.10 5.61 4.86
CA TRP A 91 6.15 6.37 4.21
C TRP A 91 5.88 6.44 2.71
N LEU A 92 5.78 7.66 2.17
CA LEU A 92 5.61 7.91 0.75
C LEU A 92 6.98 8.24 0.14
N PHE A 93 7.55 7.26 -0.56
CA PHE A 93 8.86 7.40 -1.18
C PHE A 93 8.75 8.06 -2.56
N ASN A 94 9.67 9.00 -2.83
CA ASN A 94 9.85 9.59 -4.14
C ASN A 94 11.26 9.29 -4.62
N GLY A 95 11.47 9.27 -5.93
CA GLY A 95 12.79 9.00 -6.49
C GLY A 95 12.76 8.79 -8.00
N SER A 96 13.86 8.25 -8.49
CA SER A 96 13.99 7.82 -9.87
C SER A 96 14.83 6.56 -9.95
N ALA A 97 14.63 5.77 -11.01
CA ALA A 97 15.50 4.66 -11.34
C ALA A 97 16.06 4.89 -12.75
N ASP A 98 17.39 4.84 -12.86
CA ASP A 98 18.07 4.75 -14.14
C ASP A 98 18.23 3.27 -14.47
N ALA A 99 17.70 2.84 -15.60
CA ALA A 99 17.71 1.44 -16.00
C ALA A 99 18.31 1.25 -17.38
N ASP A 100 19.05 0.16 -17.53
CA ASP A 100 19.60 -0.32 -18.78
C ASP A 100 19.47 -1.85 -18.82
N ILE A 101 18.54 -2.35 -19.61
CA ILE A 101 18.19 -3.76 -19.66
C ILE A 101 18.40 -4.29 -21.08
N ARG A 102 19.11 -5.42 -21.19
CA ARG A 102 19.25 -6.20 -22.40
C ARG A 102 18.34 -7.40 -22.37
N TYR A 103 17.60 -7.59 -23.44
CA TYR A 103 16.67 -8.70 -23.60
C TYR A 103 17.13 -9.59 -24.75
N ASN A 104 17.12 -10.90 -24.52
CA ASN A 104 17.17 -11.90 -25.58
C ASN A 104 15.74 -12.17 -26.04
N CYS A 105 15.42 -11.79 -27.28
CA CYS A 105 14.07 -11.88 -27.82
C CYS A 105 14.06 -12.81 -29.01
N THR A 106 12.94 -13.52 -29.23
CA THR A 106 12.75 -14.36 -30.40
C THR A 106 11.52 -13.92 -31.20
N ARG A 107 11.58 -14.14 -32.50
CA ARG A 107 10.41 -14.07 -33.37
C ARG A 107 10.31 -15.41 -34.12
N SER A 108 9.26 -16.15 -33.82
CA SER A 108 9.01 -17.45 -34.43
C SER A 108 7.85 -17.35 -35.42
N MET A 109 8.02 -17.93 -36.55
CA MET A 109 7.01 -18.07 -37.59
C MET A 109 6.91 -19.56 -38.00
N THR A 110 5.72 -20.10 -37.84
CA THR A 110 5.45 -21.49 -38.26
C THR A 110 4.73 -21.51 -39.60
N HIS A 111 5.20 -22.31 -40.54
CA HIS A 111 4.58 -22.55 -41.84
C HIS A 111 4.58 -24.03 -42.15
N ARG A 112 3.69 -24.43 -43.04
CA ARG A 112 3.59 -25.82 -43.46
C ARG A 112 4.42 -26.06 -44.72
N GLU A 113 5.27 -27.09 -44.66
CA GLU A 113 6.06 -27.53 -45.81
C GLU A 113 5.81 -29.04 -46.05
N GLY A 114 4.97 -29.36 -47.01
CA GLY A 114 4.48 -30.71 -47.21
C GLY A 114 3.66 -31.24 -46.06
N ASP A 115 4.11 -32.32 -45.42
CA ASP A 115 3.47 -32.93 -44.25
C ASP A 115 4.06 -32.46 -42.91
N TYR A 116 4.98 -31.50 -42.94
CA TYR A 116 5.68 -31.01 -41.76
C TYR A 116 5.26 -29.56 -41.42
N ASP A 117 5.19 -29.28 -40.13
CA ASP A 117 5.11 -27.91 -39.61
C ASP A 117 6.55 -27.45 -39.30
N VAL A 118 7.05 -26.48 -40.06
CA VAL A 118 8.40 -25.92 -39.93
C VAL A 118 8.27 -24.61 -39.15
N THR A 119 9.09 -24.45 -38.12
CA THR A 119 9.14 -23.21 -37.32
C THR A 119 10.51 -22.56 -37.47
N ASP A 120 10.53 -21.42 -38.14
CA ASP A 120 11.70 -20.54 -38.20
C ASP A 120 11.74 -19.62 -36.96
N THR A 121 12.87 -19.63 -36.29
CA THR A 121 13.08 -18.78 -35.11
C THR A 121 14.27 -17.86 -35.35
N GLN A 122 13.99 -16.56 -35.33
CA GLN A 122 14.98 -15.49 -35.36
C GLN A 122 15.29 -15.01 -33.95
N HIS A 123 16.55 -14.79 -33.64
CA HIS A 123 17.02 -14.29 -32.35
C HIS A 123 17.44 -12.82 -32.45
N PHE A 124 17.07 -12.04 -31.48
CA PHE A 124 17.35 -10.61 -31.41
C PHE A 124 17.86 -10.22 -30.05
N MET A 125 18.88 -9.37 -30.02
CA MET A 125 19.30 -8.66 -28.83
C MET A 125 18.61 -7.28 -28.81
N VAL A 126 17.80 -7.01 -27.79
CA VAL A 126 17.07 -5.76 -27.67
C VAL A 126 17.52 -5.05 -26.38
N ARG A 127 17.97 -3.80 -26.49
CA ARG A 127 18.33 -2.98 -25.35
C ARG A 127 17.25 -1.92 -25.11
N ARG A 128 16.89 -1.73 -23.85
CA ARG A 128 16.06 -0.62 -23.38
C ARG A 128 16.76 0.07 -22.24
N ALA A 129 16.91 1.39 -22.37
CA ALA A 129 17.51 2.21 -21.33
C ALA A 129 16.72 3.49 -21.16
N GLY A 130 16.65 3.99 -19.95
CA GLY A 130 15.94 5.23 -19.63
C GLY A 130 15.84 5.48 -18.13
N THR A 131 15.26 6.63 -17.77
CA THR A 131 14.99 7.01 -16.39
C THR A 131 13.48 6.97 -16.15
N VAL A 132 13.07 6.24 -15.12
CA VAL A 132 11.68 6.21 -14.62
C VAL A 132 11.62 7.01 -13.33
N LYS A 133 10.68 7.96 -13.24
CA LYS A 133 10.43 8.73 -12.02
C LYS A 133 9.29 8.10 -11.23
N PHE A 134 9.45 8.10 -9.93
CA PHE A 134 8.47 7.57 -8.97
C PHE A 134 8.04 8.66 -8.00
N GLU A 135 6.74 8.74 -7.78
CA GLU A 135 6.15 9.67 -6.82
C GLU A 135 5.21 8.92 -5.88
N LYS A 136 5.40 9.14 -4.58
CA LYS A 136 4.52 8.65 -3.52
C LYS A 136 4.32 7.13 -3.54
N ILE A 137 5.42 6.37 -3.69
CA ILE A 137 5.36 4.92 -3.49
C ILE A 137 5.08 4.67 -2.01
N PRO A 138 3.92 4.10 -1.66
CA PRO A 138 3.57 3.89 -0.26
C PRO A 138 4.26 2.64 0.27
N VAL A 139 4.76 2.74 1.47
CA VAL A 139 5.19 1.59 2.28
C VAL A 139 4.63 1.82 3.66
N ASP A 140 3.84 0.89 4.18
CA ASP A 140 3.32 1.00 5.53
C ASP A 140 4.45 0.98 6.56
N ALA A 141 4.23 1.72 7.62
CA ALA A 141 5.21 1.97 8.67
C ALA A 141 4.75 1.41 10.01
N SER A 142 3.92 0.36 9.99
CA SER A 142 3.38 -0.27 11.19
C SER A 142 3.67 -1.76 11.22
N SER A 143 4.36 -2.22 12.24
CA SER A 143 4.59 -3.65 12.48
C SER A 143 3.33 -4.43 12.87
N LYS A 144 2.24 -3.72 13.19
CA LYS A 144 0.95 -4.34 13.54
C LYS A 144 0.17 -4.85 12.34
N MET A 145 0.50 -4.35 11.14
CA MET A 145 -0.21 -4.67 9.90
C MET A 145 0.63 -5.60 9.05
N PRO A 146 0.09 -6.72 8.57
CA PRO A 146 0.81 -7.53 7.59
C PRO A 146 1.02 -6.74 6.29
N ASP A 147 2.26 -6.69 5.83
CA ASP A 147 2.66 -5.95 4.61
C ASP A 147 1.82 -6.33 3.38
N GLU A 148 1.54 -7.63 3.21
CA GLU A 148 0.74 -8.14 2.08
C GLU A 148 -0.67 -7.55 2.06
N ASN A 149 -1.27 -7.35 3.25
CA ASN A 149 -2.59 -6.74 3.35
C ASN A 149 -2.53 -5.26 2.97
N MET A 150 -1.49 -4.55 3.42
CA MET A 150 -1.31 -3.13 3.11
C MET A 150 -1.00 -2.88 1.63
N ASP A 151 -0.24 -3.77 0.99
CA ASP A 151 -0.02 -3.72 -0.46
C ASP A 151 -1.30 -3.99 -1.27
N SER A 152 -2.20 -4.83 -0.75
CA SER A 152 -3.44 -5.22 -1.46
C SER A 152 -4.51 -4.14 -1.52
N ILE A 153 -4.46 -3.15 -0.62
CA ILE A 153 -5.44 -2.05 -0.57
C ILE A 153 -5.10 -0.87 -1.49
N GLU A 154 -3.98 -0.94 -2.16
CA GLU A 154 -3.58 0.07 -3.15
C GLU A 154 -4.37 -0.07 -4.47
N PRO A 155 -4.50 0.99 -5.27
CA PRO A 155 -3.92 2.33 -5.12
C PRO A 155 -4.76 3.28 -4.27
N PHE A 156 -4.07 4.19 -3.53
CA PHE A 156 -4.72 5.34 -2.89
C PHE A 156 -4.87 6.52 -3.87
N ASP A 157 -5.94 7.30 -3.72
CA ASP A 157 -6.08 8.55 -4.48
C ASP A 157 -5.27 9.69 -3.84
N TYR A 158 -4.04 9.86 -4.30
CA TYR A 158 -3.14 10.89 -3.76
C TYR A 158 -3.54 12.33 -4.09
N LYS A 159 -4.57 12.57 -4.91
CA LYS A 159 -5.15 13.90 -5.10
C LYS A 159 -5.89 14.37 -3.86
N GLU A 160 -6.26 13.43 -3.00
CA GLU A 160 -6.97 13.68 -1.74
C GLU A 160 -6.03 13.96 -0.55
N LEU A 161 -4.71 13.92 -0.75
CA LEU A 161 -3.74 14.28 0.28
C LEU A 161 -3.95 15.72 0.73
N LYS A 162 -4.10 15.91 2.04
CA LYS A 162 -4.18 17.21 2.71
C LYS A 162 -3.04 17.34 3.71
N ALA A 163 -2.69 18.57 4.05
CA ALA A 163 -1.78 18.80 5.16
C ALA A 163 -2.36 18.17 6.43
N PHE A 164 -1.53 17.48 7.20
CA PHE A 164 -1.98 16.80 8.41
C PHE A 164 -2.54 17.78 9.44
N SER A 165 -3.69 17.45 9.98
CA SER A 165 -4.29 18.11 11.13
C SER A 165 -4.95 17.09 12.04
N ASN A 166 -4.79 17.26 13.35
CA ASN A 166 -5.48 16.43 14.35
C ASN A 166 -7.02 16.49 14.24
N ALA A 167 -7.55 17.51 13.55
CA ALA A 167 -9.00 17.63 13.32
C ALA A 167 -9.60 16.50 12.47
N TYR A 168 -8.78 15.72 11.77
CA TYR A 168 -9.22 14.57 10.96
C TYR A 168 -9.30 13.26 11.75
N LEU A 169 -8.70 13.18 12.93
CA LEU A 169 -8.62 11.96 13.72
C LEU A 169 -9.89 11.58 14.49
N PRO A 170 -10.72 12.53 15.01
CA PRO A 170 -11.90 12.18 15.79
C PRO A 170 -12.86 11.25 15.01
N GLY A 171 -13.31 10.18 15.68
CA GLY A 171 -14.18 9.15 15.09
C GLY A 171 -13.44 7.94 14.56
N PHE A 172 -12.11 7.97 14.47
CA PHE A 172 -11.29 6.91 13.90
C PHE A 172 -10.16 6.52 14.87
N LEU A 173 -9.68 5.29 14.73
CA LEU A 173 -8.44 4.87 15.36
C LEU A 173 -7.25 5.46 14.57
N ALA A 174 -6.13 5.65 15.21
CA ALA A 174 -4.91 6.07 14.55
C ALA A 174 -3.69 5.50 15.27
N ASP A 175 -2.80 4.94 14.49
CA ASP A 175 -1.48 4.50 14.94
C ASP A 175 -0.39 5.42 14.37
N LYS A 176 0.69 5.60 15.13
CA LYS A 176 1.92 6.23 14.64
C LYS A 176 2.87 5.16 14.11
N TYR A 177 3.87 5.57 13.32
CA TYR A 177 4.86 4.64 12.82
C TYR A 177 5.69 4.02 13.96
N ASP A 178 6.05 2.76 13.81
CA ASP A 178 7.00 2.00 14.62
C ASP A 178 8.10 1.33 13.76
N VAL A 179 7.97 1.43 12.43
CA VAL A 179 9.00 1.01 11.48
C VAL A 179 9.63 2.24 10.83
N SER A 180 10.95 2.34 10.87
CA SER A 180 11.66 3.53 10.39
C SER A 180 11.67 3.63 8.86
N VAL A 181 12.01 4.84 8.34
CA VAL A 181 12.22 5.06 6.91
C VAL A 181 13.28 4.13 6.34
N ASP A 182 14.37 3.93 7.10
CA ASP A 182 15.50 3.12 6.64
C ASP A 182 15.14 1.63 6.56
N ASP A 183 14.30 1.15 7.48
CA ASP A 183 13.81 -0.23 7.48
C ASP A 183 12.79 -0.48 6.33
N CYS A 184 12.00 0.54 5.99
CA CYS A 184 11.04 0.49 4.89
C CYS A 184 11.68 0.68 3.50
N ALA A 185 12.85 1.33 3.42
CA ALA A 185 13.48 1.70 2.16
C ALA A 185 13.80 0.52 1.23
N PRO A 186 14.28 -0.66 1.70
CA PRO A 186 14.51 -1.81 0.83
C PRO A 186 13.24 -2.29 0.11
N ARG A 187 12.09 -2.24 0.78
CA ARG A 187 10.80 -2.62 0.19
C ARG A 187 10.37 -1.62 -0.87
N ALA A 188 10.54 -0.31 -0.61
CA ALA A 188 10.30 0.74 -1.60
C ALA A 188 11.18 0.56 -2.84
N ASP A 189 12.47 0.26 -2.67
CA ASP A 189 13.40 0.03 -3.76
C ASP A 189 13.02 -1.19 -4.60
N ALA A 190 12.63 -2.30 -3.97
CA ALA A 190 12.17 -3.49 -4.67
C ALA A 190 10.94 -3.20 -5.55
N ARG A 191 9.99 -2.41 -5.04
CA ARG A 191 8.80 -1.97 -5.79
C ARG A 191 9.16 -1.04 -6.96
N CYS A 192 10.10 -0.09 -6.74
CA CYS A 192 10.62 0.77 -7.80
C CYS A 192 11.29 -0.06 -8.89
N LYS A 193 12.13 -1.04 -8.50
CA LYS A 193 12.84 -1.92 -9.43
C LYS A 193 11.85 -2.71 -10.28
N SER A 194 10.91 -3.43 -9.67
CA SER A 194 9.89 -4.23 -10.37
C SER A 194 9.03 -3.39 -11.32
N SER A 195 8.62 -2.18 -10.89
CA SER A 195 7.86 -1.26 -11.74
C SER A 195 8.68 -0.77 -12.94
N CYS A 196 9.98 -0.51 -12.74
CA CYS A 196 10.88 -0.10 -13.81
C CYS A 196 11.11 -1.23 -14.82
N GLU A 197 11.35 -2.45 -14.36
CA GLU A 197 11.46 -3.66 -15.18
C GLU A 197 10.20 -3.85 -16.04
N SER A 198 9.02 -3.75 -15.41
CA SER A 198 7.74 -3.88 -16.08
C SER A 198 7.52 -2.80 -17.15
N ALA A 199 7.87 -1.54 -16.83
CA ALA A 199 7.74 -0.42 -17.76
C ALA A 199 8.66 -0.60 -18.99
N LEU A 200 9.92 -0.98 -18.79
CA LEU A 200 10.86 -1.22 -19.88
C LEU A 200 10.48 -2.47 -20.67
N ARG A 201 10.08 -3.54 -20.00
CA ARG A 201 9.63 -4.78 -20.66
C ARG A 201 8.41 -4.53 -21.56
N SER A 202 7.45 -3.73 -21.10
CA SER A 202 6.25 -3.40 -21.89
C SER A 202 6.55 -2.61 -23.15
N SER A 203 7.69 -1.90 -23.20
CA SER A 203 8.16 -1.18 -24.39
C SER A 203 8.77 -2.08 -25.46
N VAL A 204 9.08 -3.35 -25.12
CA VAL A 204 9.63 -4.34 -26.05
C VAL A 204 8.49 -5.10 -26.72
N THR A 205 8.14 -4.72 -27.93
CA THR A 205 7.01 -5.27 -28.68
C THR A 205 7.44 -5.93 -29.99
N GLY A 206 6.59 -6.77 -30.57
CA GLY A 206 6.82 -7.40 -31.87
C GLY A 206 7.68 -8.65 -31.85
N TYR A 207 7.86 -9.27 -30.69
CA TYR A 207 8.59 -10.52 -30.50
C TYR A 207 7.67 -11.60 -29.93
N SER A 208 7.96 -12.87 -30.24
CA SER A 208 7.23 -14.02 -29.70
C SER A 208 7.57 -14.26 -28.23
N THR A 209 8.86 -14.17 -27.92
CA THR A 209 9.36 -14.24 -26.54
C THR A 209 10.38 -13.14 -26.28
N CYS A 210 10.53 -12.72 -25.04
CA CYS A 210 11.59 -11.83 -24.60
C CYS A 210 11.91 -12.11 -23.13
N VAL A 211 13.19 -12.40 -22.87
CA VAL A 211 13.72 -12.70 -21.54
C VAL A 211 14.83 -11.70 -21.24
N PRO A 212 14.85 -11.07 -20.05
CA PRO A 212 15.97 -10.24 -19.68
C PRO A 212 17.24 -11.11 -19.52
N GLU A 213 18.36 -10.63 -20.05
CA GLU A 213 19.66 -11.28 -19.97
C GLU A 213 20.62 -10.52 -19.05
N GLU A 214 20.56 -9.19 -19.09
CA GLU A 214 21.37 -8.31 -18.27
C GLU A 214 20.51 -7.13 -17.81
N GLU A 215 20.46 -6.92 -16.50
CA GLU A 215 19.67 -5.85 -15.87
C GLU A 215 20.57 -4.97 -15.01
N ASN A 216 20.64 -3.71 -15.36
CA ASN A 216 21.34 -2.71 -14.58
C ASN A 216 20.36 -1.60 -14.21
N ILE A 217 19.89 -1.61 -12.95
CA ILE A 217 18.90 -0.67 -12.44
C ILE A 217 19.48 0.04 -11.21
N HIS A 218 19.59 1.34 -11.30
CA HIS A 218 20.15 2.21 -10.27
C HIS A 218 19.07 3.11 -9.70
N ILE A 219 18.71 2.90 -8.44
CA ILE A 219 17.66 3.68 -7.77
C ILE A 219 18.30 4.88 -7.07
N ARG A 220 17.74 6.06 -7.33
CA ARG A 220 18.07 7.30 -6.64
C ARG A 220 16.90 7.71 -5.79
N ARG A 221 17.02 7.49 -4.48
CA ARG A 221 16.00 7.89 -3.51
C ARG A 221 15.93 9.41 -3.43
N GLY A 222 14.70 9.92 -3.42
CA GLY A 222 14.39 11.34 -3.22
C GLY A 222 13.81 11.59 -1.83
N LYS A 223 12.96 12.61 -1.72
CA LYS A 223 12.29 12.98 -0.47
C LYS A 223 11.31 11.88 -0.05
N VAL A 224 11.33 11.51 1.22
CA VAL A 224 10.31 10.66 1.86
C VAL A 224 9.38 11.54 2.68
N GLN A 225 8.09 11.24 2.65
CA GLN A 225 7.04 11.99 3.34
C GLN A 225 6.23 11.04 4.21
N TYR A 226 5.89 11.49 5.41
CA TYR A 226 5.06 10.74 6.33
C TYR A 226 3.58 11.05 6.09
N ALA A 227 2.75 10.04 5.86
CA ALA A 227 1.32 10.19 5.63
C ALA A 227 0.49 9.24 6.51
N MET A 228 -0.72 9.72 6.87
CA MET A 228 -1.75 8.90 7.50
C MET A 228 -2.79 8.55 6.44
N LEU A 229 -2.94 7.25 6.14
CA LEU A 229 -3.86 6.77 5.11
C LEU A 229 -5.06 6.04 5.74
N PRO A 230 -6.27 6.22 5.19
CA PRO A 230 -7.50 5.68 5.77
C PRO A 230 -7.69 4.22 5.35
N VAL A 231 -7.87 3.34 6.31
CA VAL A 231 -8.12 1.91 6.09
C VAL A 231 -9.33 1.46 6.91
N TRP A 232 -10.28 0.80 6.24
CA TRP A 232 -11.37 0.12 6.93
C TRP A 232 -10.94 -1.32 7.24
N MET A 233 -10.85 -1.64 8.51
CA MET A 233 -10.36 -2.92 9.00
C MET A 233 -11.47 -3.73 9.66
N LEU A 234 -11.45 -5.02 9.39
CA LEU A 234 -12.26 -6.02 10.07
C LEU A 234 -11.30 -7.00 10.75
N HIS A 235 -11.39 -7.09 12.08
CA HIS A 235 -10.63 -8.10 12.82
C HIS A 235 -11.31 -9.46 12.68
N THR A 236 -10.53 -10.45 12.23
CA THR A 236 -11.00 -11.85 12.10
C THR A 236 -10.44 -12.71 13.20
#